data_8056b48d905f14856288893b3ffc4923
#
_entry.id   8056b48d905f14856288893b3ffc4923
#
_cell.length_a   1.000
_cell.length_b   1.000
_cell.length_c   1.000
_cell.angle_alpha   90.00
_cell.angle_beta   90.00
_cell.angle_gamma   90.00
#
_symmetry.space_group_name_H-M   'P 1'
#
loop_
_entity.id
_entity.type
_entity.pdbx_description
1 polymer ?
#
loop_
_entity_poly.entity_id
_entity_poly.type
_entity_poly.pdbx_seq_one_letter_code
_entity_poly.pdbx_strand_id
1 'polypeptide(L)'
;MSMNELVKLKKPSLPVFWDYETSIKFVSETIFKWKNLTEDIAKELWIAREIIQKERGRGPLSEFRNKSSETWENYCIEIGSQKRVVNRWLKQWFEIVHVSQNSGENEWYTPPEIIESARAIMGKIDLDPATSELANEIIKAEQIFTEESDGLIQQWNGNIWMNPPYSQPLISEFSDKLISELPNINQACILVNNATETNWLQNMMQKCDAICFLKGRIKFIDMNGNPSGAPLQGQVILYFGENIIKFNNEFNKHGICMMKIS
;
A
#
# COMPACT_ATOMS: atom_id res chain seq x y z
N MET A 1 -9.31 18.23 24.39
CA MET A 1 -8.76 16.87 24.43
C MET A 1 -7.83 16.75 23.25
N SER A 2 -6.56 16.50 23.50
CA SER A 2 -5.54 16.41 22.46
C SER A 2 -5.73 15.10 21.69
N MET A 3 -5.51 15.13 20.36
CA MET A 3 -5.69 13.99 19.45
C MET A 3 -4.70 12.81 19.66
N ASN A 4 -3.91 12.81 20.73
CA ASN A 4 -2.80 11.86 20.93
C ASN A 4 -3.13 10.61 21.77
N GLU A 5 -4.40 10.32 22.03
CA GLU A 5 -4.80 9.07 22.72
C GLU A 5 -6.01 8.41 22.02
N LEU A 6 -5.89 8.16 20.72
CA LEU A 6 -6.85 7.28 20.05
C LEU A 6 -6.49 5.82 20.39
N VAL A 7 -7.11 5.28 21.40
CA VAL A 7 -7.10 3.83 21.65
C VAL A 7 -7.74 3.16 20.43
N LYS A 8 -6.96 2.35 19.71
CA LYS A 8 -7.46 1.61 18.54
C LYS A 8 -8.61 0.71 18.96
N LEU A 9 -9.77 0.86 18.32
CA LEU A 9 -10.95 0.08 18.65
C LEU A 9 -10.80 -1.37 18.17
N LYS A 10 -11.25 -2.32 19.00
CA LYS A 10 -11.41 -3.70 18.55
C LYS A 10 -12.55 -3.75 17.51
N LYS A 11 -12.31 -4.41 16.37
CA LYS A 11 -13.33 -4.62 15.35
C LYS A 11 -14.56 -5.31 15.96
N PRO A 12 -15.78 -4.80 15.74
CA PRO A 12 -16.98 -5.43 16.26
C PRO A 12 -17.28 -6.77 15.54
N SER A 13 -17.97 -7.67 16.22
CA SER A 13 -18.55 -8.84 15.56
C SER A 13 -19.69 -8.41 14.63
N LEU A 14 -19.84 -9.11 13.50
CA LEU A 14 -20.97 -8.86 12.61
C LEU A 14 -22.28 -9.28 13.29
N PRO A 15 -23.35 -8.47 13.23
CA PRO A 15 -24.66 -8.84 13.77
C PRO A 15 -25.30 -9.98 12.95
N VAL A 16 -26.24 -10.68 13.58
CA VAL A 16 -27.04 -11.72 12.89
C VAL A 16 -28.01 -11.09 11.88
N PHE A 17 -28.46 -9.88 12.17
CA PHE A 17 -29.32 -9.09 11.28
C PHE A 17 -28.75 -7.67 11.17
N TRP A 18 -28.67 -7.16 9.94
CA TRP A 18 -28.29 -5.79 9.63
C TRP A 18 -29.14 -5.25 8.49
N ASP A 19 -29.64 -4.03 8.61
CA ASP A 19 -30.50 -3.39 7.63
C ASP A 19 -29.85 -2.14 7.04
N TYR A 20 -29.80 -2.06 5.72
CA TYR A 20 -29.13 -1.02 4.97
C TYR A 20 -29.73 0.36 5.22
N GLU A 21 -31.06 0.50 5.14
CA GLU A 21 -31.75 1.79 5.31
C GLU A 21 -31.62 2.34 6.72
N THR A 22 -31.73 1.47 7.71
CA THR A 22 -31.54 1.82 9.12
C THR A 22 -30.09 2.29 9.38
N SER A 23 -29.12 1.63 8.77
CA SER A 23 -27.72 2.02 8.87
C SER A 23 -27.44 3.38 8.21
N ILE A 24 -27.94 3.63 7.01
CA ILE A 24 -27.86 4.93 6.33
C ILE A 24 -28.41 6.05 7.21
N LYS A 25 -29.62 5.84 7.73
CA LYS A 25 -30.28 6.84 8.59
C LYS A 25 -29.46 7.17 9.84
N PHE A 26 -29.01 6.14 10.57
CA PHE A 26 -28.20 6.31 11.78
C PHE A 26 -26.90 7.07 11.50
N VAL A 27 -26.15 6.66 10.47
CA VAL A 27 -24.84 7.25 10.15
C VAL A 27 -25.00 8.67 9.60
N SER A 28 -25.95 8.93 8.69
CA SER A 28 -26.16 10.27 8.10
C SER A 28 -26.60 11.30 9.14
N GLU A 29 -27.56 10.96 10.01
CA GLU A 29 -28.02 11.86 11.07
C GLU A 29 -26.91 12.22 12.05
N THR A 30 -25.99 11.30 12.30
CA THR A 30 -24.91 11.49 13.27
C THR A 30 -23.71 12.21 12.68
N ILE A 31 -23.31 11.92 11.43
CA ILE A 31 -22.24 12.65 10.73
C ILE A 31 -22.59 14.13 10.57
N PHE A 32 -23.86 14.46 10.29
CA PHE A 32 -24.29 15.85 10.08
C PHE A 32 -24.25 16.67 11.40
N LYS A 33 -24.44 16.06 12.55
CA LYS A 33 -24.45 16.75 13.87
C LYS A 33 -23.06 17.03 14.41
N TRP A 34 -22.03 16.25 14.03
CA TRP A 34 -20.72 16.34 14.67
C TRP A 34 -19.61 16.17 13.64
N LYS A 35 -18.73 17.14 13.51
CA LYS A 35 -17.51 17.06 12.68
C LYS A 35 -16.52 15.97 13.10
N ASN A 36 -16.78 15.25 14.17
CA ASN A 36 -15.91 14.20 14.71
C ASN A 36 -16.58 12.85 14.62
N LEU A 37 -15.86 11.85 14.14
CA LEU A 37 -16.30 10.47 14.10
C LEU A 37 -16.35 9.91 15.53
N THR A 38 -17.52 9.39 15.96
CA THR A 38 -17.65 8.71 17.25
C THR A 38 -17.37 7.22 17.09
N GLU A 39 -17.11 6.53 18.21
CA GLU A 39 -16.89 5.09 18.26
C GLU A 39 -18.05 4.29 17.63
N ASP A 40 -19.27 4.68 17.93
CA ASP A 40 -20.47 3.99 17.43
C ASP A 40 -20.64 4.14 15.93
N ILE A 41 -20.38 5.35 15.39
CA ILE A 41 -20.40 5.57 13.93
C ILE A 41 -19.29 4.77 13.24
N ALA A 42 -18.09 4.74 13.80
CA ALA A 42 -17.00 3.97 13.25
C ALA A 42 -17.31 2.47 13.20
N LYS A 43 -17.92 1.92 14.25
CA LYS A 43 -18.38 0.53 14.30
C LYS A 43 -19.44 0.25 13.24
N GLU A 44 -20.46 1.11 13.12
CA GLU A 44 -21.52 0.94 12.12
C GLU A 44 -21.00 1.03 10.69
N LEU A 45 -20.16 2.01 10.39
CA LEU A 45 -19.50 2.13 9.07
C LEU A 45 -18.68 0.89 8.73
N TRP A 46 -17.99 0.32 9.72
CA TRP A 46 -17.23 -0.91 9.52
C TRP A 46 -18.15 -2.10 9.22
N ILE A 47 -19.23 -2.27 9.99
CA ILE A 47 -20.24 -3.33 9.78
C ILE A 47 -20.86 -3.21 8.39
N ALA A 48 -21.33 -2.02 8.02
CA ALA A 48 -21.92 -1.75 6.71
C ALA A 48 -20.96 -2.14 5.58
N ARG A 49 -19.71 -1.70 5.69
CA ARG A 49 -18.69 -2.02 4.69
C ARG A 49 -18.45 -3.52 4.55
N GLU A 50 -18.28 -4.23 5.65
CA GLU A 50 -18.03 -5.67 5.64
C GLU A 50 -19.20 -6.46 5.05
N ILE A 51 -20.44 -6.10 5.40
CA ILE A 51 -21.64 -6.75 4.87
C ILE A 51 -21.78 -6.49 3.37
N ILE A 52 -21.72 -5.23 2.93
CA ILE A 52 -21.83 -4.86 1.50
C ILE A 52 -20.72 -5.52 0.65
N GLN A 53 -19.49 -5.66 1.19
CA GLN A 53 -18.40 -6.30 0.47
C GLN A 53 -18.50 -7.83 0.45
N LYS A 54 -18.98 -8.47 1.54
CA LYS A 54 -19.18 -9.93 1.58
C LYS A 54 -20.28 -10.41 0.66
N GLU A 55 -21.31 -9.62 0.47
CA GLU A 55 -22.42 -9.97 -0.47
C GLU A 55 -21.99 -10.03 -1.93
N ARG A 56 -20.85 -9.42 -2.30
CA ARG A 56 -20.23 -9.57 -3.63
C ARG A 56 -19.46 -10.89 -3.82
N GLY A 57 -19.05 -11.55 -2.72
CA GLY A 57 -18.40 -12.86 -2.73
C GLY A 57 -19.43 -14.00 -2.62
N ARG A 58 -19.23 -15.07 -3.40
CA ARG A 58 -20.05 -16.31 -3.33
C ARG A 58 -19.96 -16.92 -1.92
N GLY A 59 -20.91 -16.61 -1.05
CA GLY A 59 -21.02 -17.14 0.30
C GLY A 59 -22.47 -17.38 0.71
N PRO A 60 -22.73 -18.17 1.77
CA PRO A 60 -24.06 -18.65 2.16
C PRO A 60 -25.06 -17.60 2.67
N LEU A 61 -24.73 -16.33 2.69
CA LEU A 61 -25.62 -15.22 3.07
C LEU A 61 -26.44 -14.68 1.88
N SER A 62 -26.77 -15.54 0.92
CA SER A 62 -27.56 -15.18 -0.29
C SER A 62 -29.02 -14.77 0.00
N GLU A 63 -29.48 -14.80 1.24
CA GLU A 63 -30.84 -14.40 1.64
C GLU A 63 -31.04 -12.87 1.71
N PHE A 64 -29.94 -12.08 1.70
CA PHE A 64 -29.97 -10.61 1.71
C PHE A 64 -29.83 -9.96 0.35
N ARG A 65 -30.13 -10.69 -0.74
CA ARG A 65 -30.12 -10.13 -2.10
C ARG A 65 -31.27 -9.16 -2.31
N ASN A 66 -31.04 -7.89 -2.05
CA ASN A 66 -31.87 -6.84 -2.59
C ASN A 66 -31.05 -5.72 -3.22
N LYS A 67 -31.21 -5.64 -4.54
CA LYS A 67 -30.89 -4.55 -5.46
C LYS A 67 -29.41 -4.38 -5.85
N SER A 68 -29.17 -4.42 -7.14
CA SER A 68 -27.91 -4.14 -7.85
C SER A 68 -27.33 -2.73 -7.63
N SER A 69 -27.96 -1.90 -6.80
CA SER A 69 -27.55 -0.53 -6.45
C SER A 69 -26.78 -0.42 -5.13
N GLU A 70 -26.81 -1.42 -4.26
CA GLU A 70 -26.19 -1.38 -2.95
C GLU A 70 -24.66 -1.63 -3.05
N THR A 71 -23.93 -0.59 -3.39
CA THR A 71 -22.46 -0.63 -3.42
C THR A 71 -21.92 0.18 -2.23
N TRP A 72 -20.74 -0.17 -1.75
CA TRP A 72 -20.05 0.63 -0.73
C TRP A 72 -19.88 2.10 -1.14
N GLU A 73 -19.73 2.37 -2.41
CA GLU A 73 -19.64 3.73 -2.95
C GLU A 73 -20.97 4.48 -2.84
N ASN A 74 -22.08 3.83 -3.25
CA ASN A 74 -23.43 4.40 -3.12
C ASN A 74 -23.79 4.64 -1.66
N TYR A 75 -23.50 3.69 -0.77
CA TYR A 75 -23.68 3.86 0.67
C TYR A 75 -22.94 5.11 1.18
N CYS A 76 -21.67 5.30 0.79
CA CYS A 76 -20.91 6.49 1.20
C CYS A 76 -21.53 7.79 0.68
N ILE A 77 -22.06 7.80 -0.55
CA ILE A 77 -22.76 8.96 -1.13
C ILE A 77 -24.05 9.25 -0.36
N GLU A 78 -24.84 8.23 -0.05
CA GLU A 78 -26.12 8.35 0.66
C GLU A 78 -25.97 8.86 2.09
N ILE A 79 -24.88 8.54 2.78
CA ILE A 79 -24.56 9.12 4.09
C ILE A 79 -23.95 10.55 3.99
N GLY A 80 -23.90 11.15 2.80
CA GLY A 80 -23.37 12.50 2.59
C GLY A 80 -21.86 12.60 2.59
N SER A 81 -21.13 11.53 2.30
CA SER A 81 -19.67 11.51 2.30
C SER A 81 -19.09 10.83 1.06
N GLN A 82 -17.79 10.98 0.84
CA GLN A 82 -17.07 10.29 -0.22
C GLN A 82 -16.44 9.00 0.32
N LYS A 83 -16.47 7.93 -0.48
CA LYS A 83 -15.84 6.64 -0.15
C LYS A 83 -14.40 6.77 0.39
N ARG A 84 -13.58 7.65 -0.23
CA ARG A 84 -12.20 7.91 0.21
C ARG A 84 -12.14 8.47 1.63
N VAL A 85 -13.04 9.39 1.96
CA VAL A 85 -13.11 10.00 3.29
C VAL A 85 -13.52 8.99 4.33
N VAL A 86 -14.58 8.20 4.06
CA VAL A 86 -15.07 7.16 4.98
C VAL A 86 -14.01 6.08 5.21
N ASN A 87 -13.32 5.63 4.16
CA ASN A 87 -12.26 4.65 4.30
C ASN A 87 -11.08 5.17 5.14
N ARG A 88 -10.73 6.47 5.03
CA ARG A 88 -9.73 7.10 5.88
C ARG A 88 -10.17 7.10 7.35
N TRP A 89 -11.42 7.44 7.64
CA TRP A 89 -11.96 7.39 9.00
C TRP A 89 -11.90 5.99 9.58
N LEU A 90 -12.33 4.98 8.80
CA LEU A 90 -12.29 3.59 9.22
C LEU A 90 -10.84 3.12 9.45
N LYS A 91 -9.87 3.53 8.61
CA LYS A 91 -8.46 3.24 8.81
C LYS A 91 -7.94 3.82 10.14
N GLN A 92 -8.29 5.06 10.45
CA GLN A 92 -7.90 5.71 11.69
C GLN A 92 -8.44 4.99 12.93
N TRP A 93 -9.67 4.45 12.87
CA TRP A 93 -10.33 3.84 14.02
C TRP A 93 -10.00 2.35 14.21
N PHE A 94 -9.80 1.59 13.14
CA PHE A 94 -9.70 0.13 13.21
C PHE A 94 -8.41 -0.44 12.63
N GLU A 95 -7.46 0.37 12.18
CA GLU A 95 -6.36 -0.15 11.35
C GLU A 95 -6.89 -1.12 10.29
N ILE A 96 -7.75 -0.64 9.40
CA ILE A 96 -8.22 -1.49 8.35
C ILE A 96 -7.06 -1.76 7.40
N VAL A 97 -6.41 -2.85 7.68
CA VAL A 97 -5.62 -3.58 6.69
C VAL A 97 -6.57 -3.89 5.54
N HIS A 98 -6.40 -3.24 4.40
CA HIS A 98 -7.02 -3.72 3.19
C HIS A 98 -6.60 -5.16 3.03
N VAL A 99 -7.57 -6.07 3.16
CA VAL A 99 -7.41 -7.48 2.85
C VAL A 99 -7.31 -7.60 1.34
N SER A 100 -6.15 -7.27 0.78
CA SER A 100 -5.58 -8.09 -0.26
C SER A 100 -4.90 -9.23 0.48
N GLN A 101 -5.73 -10.14 0.99
CA GLN A 101 -5.37 -11.48 1.45
C GLN A 101 -3.93 -11.61 1.98
N ASN A 102 -3.69 -11.19 3.25
CA ASN A 102 -2.71 -11.87 4.08
C ASN A 102 -2.97 -11.55 5.56
N SER A 103 -2.86 -12.58 6.36
CA SER A 103 -2.83 -12.62 7.81
C SER A 103 -2.20 -11.40 8.48
N GLY A 104 -2.98 -10.47 8.95
CA GLY A 104 -2.82 -9.67 10.18
C GLY A 104 -1.57 -8.85 10.45
N GLU A 105 -0.45 -9.04 9.74
CA GLU A 105 0.80 -8.30 9.91
C GLU A 105 1.26 -7.78 8.56
N ASN A 106 1.27 -6.46 8.38
CA ASN A 106 1.50 -5.83 7.07
C ASN A 106 2.86 -5.17 6.92
N GLU A 107 3.77 -5.36 7.83
CA GLU A 107 5.14 -4.91 7.68
C GLU A 107 5.99 -6.06 7.13
N TRP A 108 6.24 -5.98 5.84
CA TRP A 108 7.06 -6.93 5.11
C TRP A 108 8.39 -6.30 4.76
N TYR A 109 9.47 -6.82 5.32
CA TYR A 109 10.81 -6.30 5.07
C TYR A 109 11.44 -7.00 3.88
N THR A 110 12.04 -6.21 3.01
CA THR A 110 12.80 -6.73 1.87
C THR A 110 14.01 -7.51 2.37
N PRO A 111 14.27 -8.72 1.85
CA PRO A 111 15.44 -9.50 2.22
C PRO A 111 16.75 -8.71 2.04
N PRO A 112 17.70 -8.83 2.97
CA PRO A 112 18.96 -8.07 2.94
C PRO A 112 19.74 -8.22 1.62
N GLU A 113 19.72 -9.37 0.99
CA GLU A 113 20.44 -9.63 -0.27
C GLU A 113 19.95 -8.77 -1.45
N ILE A 114 18.68 -8.38 -1.45
CA ILE A 114 18.13 -7.47 -2.48
C ILE A 114 18.58 -6.03 -2.18
N ILE A 115 18.53 -5.63 -0.92
CA ILE A 115 18.98 -4.30 -0.48
C ILE A 115 20.48 -4.13 -0.72
N GLU A 116 21.30 -5.14 -0.41
CA GLU A 116 22.75 -5.08 -0.65
C GLU A 116 23.07 -5.01 -2.15
N SER A 117 22.30 -5.69 -3.02
CA SER A 117 22.47 -5.53 -4.47
C SER A 117 22.14 -4.11 -4.92
N ALA A 118 21.07 -3.49 -4.41
CA ALA A 118 20.75 -2.09 -4.69
C ALA A 118 21.85 -1.15 -4.18
N ARG A 119 22.33 -1.36 -2.95
CA ARG A 119 23.42 -0.58 -2.37
C ARG A 119 24.71 -0.74 -3.15
N ALA A 120 25.04 -1.96 -3.61
CA ALA A 120 26.22 -2.20 -4.43
C ALA A 120 26.20 -1.37 -5.71
N ILE A 121 25.05 -1.16 -6.34
CA ILE A 121 24.91 -0.33 -7.54
C ILE A 121 25.07 1.15 -7.21
N MET A 122 24.32 1.60 -6.20
CA MET A 122 24.18 3.01 -5.86
C MET A 122 25.32 3.56 -4.99
N GLY A 123 26.09 2.69 -4.33
CA GLY A 123 27.12 3.05 -3.36
C GLY A 123 26.56 3.25 -1.96
N LYS A 124 25.50 4.03 -1.84
CA LYS A 124 24.72 4.24 -0.62
C LYS A 124 23.23 4.44 -0.99
N ILE A 125 22.37 4.36 0.00
CA ILE A 125 20.95 4.73 -0.11
C ILE A 125 20.79 6.06 0.65
N ASP A 126 20.49 7.13 -0.08
CA ASP A 126 20.29 8.45 0.52
C ASP A 126 18.89 8.58 1.09
N LEU A 127 17.87 8.00 0.42
CA LEU A 127 16.49 8.11 0.83
C LEU A 127 15.70 6.82 0.56
N ASP A 128 14.87 6.42 1.53
CA ASP A 128 13.71 5.54 1.33
C ASP A 128 12.42 6.32 1.64
N PRO A 129 11.61 6.66 0.63
CA PRO A 129 10.44 7.51 0.80
C PRO A 129 9.18 6.78 1.28
N ALA A 130 9.23 5.47 1.51
CA ALA A 130 8.05 4.66 1.83
C ALA A 130 8.39 3.50 2.77
N THR A 131 8.89 3.79 3.95
CA THR A 131 9.45 2.80 4.88
C THR A 131 9.05 3.03 6.33
N SER A 132 9.59 2.24 7.24
CA SER A 132 9.49 2.41 8.69
C SER A 132 10.88 2.43 9.33
N GLU A 133 10.98 2.92 10.57
CA GLU A 133 12.24 2.91 11.35
C GLU A 133 12.82 1.49 11.45
N LEU A 134 11.96 0.51 11.66
CA LEU A 134 12.37 -0.88 11.79
C LEU A 134 12.88 -1.47 10.46
N ALA A 135 12.22 -1.18 9.33
CA ALA A 135 12.70 -1.55 8.01
C ALA A 135 14.07 -0.93 7.71
N ASN A 136 14.29 0.30 8.19
CA ASN A 136 15.54 1.02 7.98
C ASN A 136 16.74 0.40 8.73
N GLU A 137 16.55 -0.43 9.73
CA GLU A 137 17.64 -1.20 10.33
C GLU A 137 18.37 -2.09 9.29
N ILE A 138 17.62 -2.57 8.28
CA ILE A 138 18.14 -3.35 7.15
C ILE A 138 18.53 -2.44 5.99
N ILE A 139 17.65 -1.51 5.62
CA ILE A 139 17.83 -0.64 4.45
C ILE A 139 18.97 0.33 4.65
N LYS A 140 19.14 0.89 5.87
CA LYS A 140 20.19 1.86 6.24
C LYS A 140 20.24 3.04 5.26
N ALA A 141 19.07 3.58 4.91
CA ALA A 141 18.96 4.85 4.23
C ALA A 141 19.34 5.98 5.17
N GLU A 142 20.02 7.02 4.65
CA GLU A 142 20.39 8.20 5.45
C GLU A 142 19.17 9.01 5.87
N GLN A 143 18.15 9.04 5.03
CA GLN A 143 16.85 9.67 5.29
C GLN A 143 15.72 8.68 4.97
N ILE A 144 14.66 8.75 5.76
CA ILE A 144 13.46 7.94 5.54
C ILE A 144 12.21 8.81 5.65
N PHE A 145 11.16 8.40 4.92
CA PHE A 145 9.82 8.90 5.17
C PHE A 145 8.90 7.75 5.54
N THR A 146 8.23 7.94 6.66
CA THR A 146 7.26 6.98 7.23
C THR A 146 5.84 7.37 6.84
N GLU A 147 4.85 6.57 7.21
CA GLU A 147 3.44 6.92 7.02
C GLU A 147 3.08 8.26 7.70
N GLU A 148 3.76 8.61 8.82
CA GLU A 148 3.51 9.85 9.55
C GLU A 148 4.11 11.07 8.85
N SER A 149 5.31 10.94 8.28
CA SER A 149 5.98 12.03 7.56
C SER A 149 5.52 12.19 6.12
N ASP A 150 4.81 11.22 5.58
CA ASP A 150 4.23 11.19 4.24
C ASP A 150 5.21 11.53 3.11
N GLY A 151 5.91 10.51 2.61
CA GLY A 151 6.89 10.68 1.53
C GLY A 151 6.34 11.25 0.23
N LEU A 152 5.01 11.20 0.01
CA LEU A 152 4.39 11.75 -1.19
C LEU A 152 4.43 13.29 -1.25
N ILE A 153 4.47 13.95 -0.09
CA ILE A 153 4.51 15.43 -0.02
C ILE A 153 5.94 15.98 0.15
N GLN A 154 6.92 15.10 0.35
CA GLN A 154 8.32 15.51 0.56
C GLN A 154 9.08 15.61 -0.77
N GLN A 155 10.21 16.32 -0.76
CA GLN A 155 11.18 16.32 -1.87
C GLN A 155 12.08 15.09 -1.78
N TRP A 156 12.38 14.47 -2.92
CA TRP A 156 13.28 13.33 -3.01
C TRP A 156 14.59 13.76 -3.64
N ASN A 157 15.70 13.33 -3.05
CA ASN A 157 17.04 13.66 -3.53
C ASN A 157 17.98 12.46 -3.36
N GLY A 158 19.04 12.41 -4.16
CA GLY A 158 20.11 11.42 -4.04
C GLY A 158 19.77 10.05 -4.62
N ASN A 159 20.27 9.00 -3.99
CA ASN A 159 20.08 7.62 -4.43
C ASN A 159 18.87 7.02 -3.69
N ILE A 160 17.86 6.61 -4.42
CA ILE A 160 16.58 6.18 -3.87
C ILE A 160 16.49 4.65 -3.86
N TRP A 161 16.17 4.10 -2.71
CA TRP A 161 15.58 2.78 -2.60
C TRP A 161 14.10 2.95 -2.27
N MET A 162 13.21 2.18 -2.90
CA MET A 162 11.79 2.23 -2.55
C MET A 162 11.13 0.85 -2.73
N ASN A 163 10.42 0.42 -1.69
CA ASN A 163 9.45 -0.67 -1.71
C ASN A 163 8.10 -0.13 -1.23
N PRO A 164 7.31 0.52 -2.11
CA PRO A 164 6.12 1.27 -1.70
C PRO A 164 4.96 0.36 -1.30
N PRO A 165 3.95 0.88 -0.59
CA PRO A 165 2.71 0.15 -0.34
C PRO A 165 2.05 -0.23 -1.67
N TYR A 166 1.69 -1.53 -1.85
CA TYR A 166 1.12 -2.04 -3.11
C TYR A 166 -0.39 -1.84 -3.25
N SER A 167 -1.04 -1.26 -2.25
CA SER A 167 -2.47 -0.98 -2.29
C SER A 167 -2.79 0.25 -3.14
N GLN A 168 -3.95 0.25 -3.82
CA GLN A 168 -4.46 1.46 -4.47
C GLN A 168 -5.12 2.38 -3.43
N PRO A 169 -4.98 3.73 -3.55
CA PRO A 169 -4.32 4.45 -4.65
C PRO A 169 -2.79 4.61 -4.47
N LEU A 170 -2.21 4.21 -3.33
CA LEU A 170 -0.85 4.53 -2.92
C LEU A 170 0.20 4.12 -3.95
N ILE A 171 0.10 2.91 -4.51
CA ILE A 171 1.08 2.46 -5.51
C ILE A 171 1.12 3.37 -6.75
N SER A 172 -0.04 3.86 -7.20
CA SER A 172 -0.11 4.81 -8.32
C SER A 172 0.45 6.17 -7.92
N GLU A 173 0.13 6.67 -6.72
CA GLU A 173 0.61 7.94 -6.21
C GLU A 173 2.14 7.94 -6.04
N PHE A 174 2.73 6.86 -5.49
CA PHE A 174 4.19 6.70 -5.39
C PHE A 174 4.87 6.55 -6.75
N SER A 175 4.22 5.87 -7.71
CA SER A 175 4.72 5.79 -9.09
C SER A 175 4.77 7.16 -9.76
N ASP A 176 3.70 7.93 -9.67
CA ASP A 176 3.62 9.27 -10.26
C ASP A 176 4.59 10.22 -9.57
N LYS A 177 4.73 10.13 -8.25
CA LYS A 177 5.72 10.90 -7.48
C LYS A 177 7.14 10.57 -7.91
N LEU A 178 7.52 9.30 -8.00
CA LEU A 178 8.83 8.89 -8.50
C LEU A 178 9.13 9.53 -9.86
N ILE A 179 8.20 9.39 -10.81
CA ILE A 179 8.39 9.93 -12.17
C ILE A 179 8.59 11.45 -12.15
N SER A 180 7.86 12.16 -11.29
CA SER A 180 8.01 13.61 -11.14
C SER A 180 9.34 14.03 -10.51
N GLU A 181 9.91 13.17 -9.65
CA GLU A 181 11.18 13.44 -8.95
C GLU A 181 12.42 12.95 -9.72
N LEU A 182 12.28 12.22 -10.82
CA LEU A 182 13.43 11.76 -11.63
C LEU A 182 14.46 12.85 -11.96
N PRO A 183 14.08 14.11 -12.25
CA PRO A 183 15.06 15.17 -12.49
C PRO A 183 15.88 15.58 -11.26
N ASN A 184 15.43 15.26 -10.07
CA ASN A 184 16.00 15.67 -8.78
C ASN A 184 16.82 14.57 -8.10
N ILE A 185 16.71 13.32 -8.56
CA ILE A 185 17.40 12.16 -7.98
C ILE A 185 18.60 11.74 -8.84
N ASN A 186 19.58 11.11 -8.21
CA ASN A 186 20.76 10.62 -8.94
C ASN A 186 20.46 9.28 -9.62
N GLN A 187 19.85 8.37 -8.89
CA GLN A 187 19.43 7.04 -9.36
C GLN A 187 18.44 6.42 -8.40
N ALA A 188 17.70 5.42 -8.87
CA ALA A 188 16.74 4.71 -8.02
C ALA A 188 16.68 3.20 -8.33
N CYS A 189 16.53 2.40 -7.26
CA CYS A 189 16.16 0.99 -7.33
C CYS A 189 14.78 0.81 -6.69
N ILE A 190 13.80 0.37 -7.46
CA ILE A 190 12.40 0.29 -7.04
C ILE A 190 11.92 -1.15 -7.09
N LEU A 191 11.50 -1.69 -5.96
CA LEU A 191 10.89 -3.01 -5.86
C LEU A 191 9.37 -2.88 -5.90
N VAL A 192 8.73 -3.55 -6.86
CA VAL A 192 7.26 -3.53 -6.99
C VAL A 192 6.72 -4.87 -7.47
N ASN A 193 5.40 -5.07 -7.32
CA ASN A 193 4.72 -6.20 -7.91
C ASN A 193 4.80 -6.17 -9.44
N ASN A 194 4.96 -7.35 -10.06
CA ASN A 194 4.97 -7.52 -11.52
C ASN A 194 3.54 -7.48 -12.09
N ALA A 195 2.90 -6.31 -11.99
CA ALA A 195 1.54 -6.05 -12.49
C ALA A 195 1.62 -5.33 -13.85
N THR A 196 2.17 -6.01 -14.84
CA THR A 196 2.51 -5.44 -16.17
C THR A 196 1.30 -4.88 -16.93
N GLU A 197 0.08 -5.27 -16.55
CA GLU A 197 -1.19 -4.78 -17.11
C GLU A 197 -1.63 -3.43 -16.55
N THR A 198 -0.96 -2.92 -15.51
CA THR A 198 -1.36 -1.68 -14.83
C THR A 198 -0.68 -0.44 -15.40
N ASN A 199 -1.41 0.69 -15.41
CA ASN A 199 -0.88 1.95 -15.91
C ASN A 199 0.32 2.43 -15.09
N TRP A 200 0.30 2.28 -13.76
CA TRP A 200 1.38 2.74 -12.90
C TRP A 200 2.71 2.00 -13.20
N LEU A 201 2.65 0.68 -13.43
CA LEU A 201 3.87 -0.05 -13.77
C LEU A 201 4.33 0.26 -15.21
N GLN A 202 3.40 0.36 -16.16
CA GLN A 202 3.72 0.76 -17.53
C GLN A 202 4.42 2.13 -17.59
N ASN A 203 3.93 3.11 -16.81
CA ASN A 203 4.54 4.44 -16.73
C ASN A 203 5.97 4.37 -16.17
N MET A 204 6.20 3.60 -15.11
CA MET A 204 7.57 3.40 -14.59
C MET A 204 8.47 2.67 -15.58
N MET A 205 7.97 1.60 -16.24
CA MET A 205 8.73 0.83 -17.23
C MET A 205 9.15 1.67 -18.45
N GLN A 206 8.33 2.62 -18.87
CA GLN A 206 8.69 3.55 -19.95
C GLN A 206 9.85 4.47 -19.60
N LYS A 207 10.04 4.76 -18.31
CA LYS A 207 11.05 5.69 -17.80
C LYS A 207 12.29 5.00 -17.25
N CYS A 208 12.19 3.74 -16.83
CA CYS A 208 13.35 3.03 -16.28
C CYS A 208 14.40 2.73 -17.35
N ASP A 209 15.64 2.60 -16.92
CA ASP A 209 16.80 2.30 -17.77
C ASP A 209 17.11 0.79 -17.79
N ALA A 210 16.75 0.08 -16.72
CA ALA A 210 16.84 -1.37 -16.66
C ALA A 210 15.75 -1.96 -15.75
N ILE A 211 15.44 -3.24 -15.95
CA ILE A 211 14.49 -4.00 -15.15
C ILE A 211 15.01 -5.41 -14.89
N CYS A 212 14.83 -5.92 -13.68
CA CYS A 212 15.08 -7.31 -13.33
C CYS A 212 13.77 -8.02 -13.01
N PHE A 213 13.44 -9.04 -13.79
CA PHE A 213 12.35 -9.97 -13.51
C PHE A 213 12.87 -11.07 -12.57
N LEU A 214 12.48 -11.00 -11.31
CA LEU A 214 13.03 -11.88 -10.28
C LEU A 214 12.66 -13.34 -10.51
N LYS A 215 13.63 -14.23 -10.29
CA LYS A 215 13.44 -15.67 -10.34
C LYS A 215 12.76 -16.15 -9.07
N GLY A 216 11.46 -16.41 -9.15
CA GLY A 216 10.63 -16.77 -8.01
C GLY A 216 10.09 -15.53 -7.27
N ARG A 217 9.34 -15.79 -6.23
CA ARG A 217 8.72 -14.74 -5.39
C ARG A 217 9.63 -14.38 -4.25
N ILE A 218 9.76 -13.10 -3.94
CA ILE A 218 10.52 -12.65 -2.77
C ILE A 218 9.86 -13.21 -1.51
N LYS A 219 10.64 -13.84 -0.66
CA LYS A 219 10.23 -14.20 0.68
C LYS A 219 10.53 -13.02 1.58
N PHE A 220 9.58 -12.13 1.72
CA PHE A 220 9.70 -11.01 2.65
C PHE A 220 9.90 -11.54 4.08
N ILE A 221 10.46 -10.73 4.94
CA ILE A 221 10.78 -11.07 6.32
C ILE A 221 9.75 -10.37 7.23
N ASP A 222 9.22 -11.09 8.22
CA ASP A 222 8.36 -10.52 9.26
C ASP A 222 9.18 -9.75 10.32
N MET A 223 8.49 -9.10 11.26
CA MET A 223 9.11 -8.36 12.37
C MET A 223 10.01 -9.23 13.28
N ASN A 224 9.88 -10.56 13.21
CA ASN A 224 10.69 -11.50 14.01
C ASN A 224 11.87 -12.06 13.20
N GLY A 225 12.07 -11.60 11.96
CA GLY A 225 13.14 -12.10 11.07
C GLY A 225 12.81 -13.42 10.39
N ASN A 226 11.57 -13.91 10.46
CA ASN A 226 11.19 -15.15 9.81
C ASN A 226 10.72 -14.87 8.38
N PRO A 227 11.07 -15.75 7.41
CA PRO A 227 10.55 -15.63 6.06
C PRO A 227 9.01 -15.74 6.06
N SER A 228 8.36 -14.74 5.49
CA SER A 228 6.92 -14.80 5.26
C SER A 228 6.56 -15.86 4.21
N GLY A 229 5.29 -16.24 4.17
CA GLY A 229 4.76 -17.00 3.05
C GLY A 229 5.02 -16.29 1.72
N ALA A 230 5.15 -17.02 0.61
CA ALA A 230 5.39 -16.41 -0.69
C ALA A 230 4.23 -15.46 -1.05
N PRO A 231 4.50 -14.20 -1.46
CA PRO A 231 3.45 -13.28 -1.89
C PRO A 231 2.66 -13.86 -3.08
N LEU A 232 1.42 -13.41 -3.26
CA LEU A 232 0.56 -13.91 -4.34
C LEU A 232 1.09 -13.55 -5.73
N GLN A 233 1.76 -12.42 -5.84
CA GLN A 233 2.31 -11.91 -7.10
C GLN A 233 3.84 -12.03 -7.12
N GLY A 234 4.43 -12.14 -8.32
CA GLY A 234 5.86 -11.96 -8.53
C GLY A 234 6.23 -10.48 -8.40
N GLN A 235 7.52 -10.22 -8.22
CA GLN A 235 8.05 -8.85 -8.15
C GLN A 235 9.07 -8.60 -9.25
N VAL A 236 9.28 -7.31 -9.51
CA VAL A 236 10.34 -6.80 -10.40
C VAL A 236 11.11 -5.71 -9.68
N ILE A 237 12.38 -5.56 -10.05
CA ILE A 237 13.20 -4.40 -9.68
C ILE A 237 13.35 -3.51 -10.90
N LEU A 238 12.94 -2.26 -10.78
CA LEU A 238 13.16 -1.22 -11.79
C LEU A 238 14.35 -0.38 -11.37
N TYR A 239 15.20 -0.06 -12.33
CA TYR A 239 16.35 0.80 -12.12
C TYR A 239 16.25 2.05 -12.99
N PHE A 240 16.54 3.19 -12.39
CA PHE A 240 16.60 4.50 -13.02
C PHE A 240 17.98 5.07 -12.76
N GLY A 241 18.78 5.29 -13.79
CA GLY A 241 20.13 5.83 -13.68
C GLY A 241 21.09 5.26 -14.73
N GLU A 242 22.32 5.77 -14.72
CA GLU A 242 23.32 5.48 -15.76
C GLU A 242 24.08 4.15 -15.55
N ASN A 243 24.05 3.57 -14.34
CA ASN A 243 24.87 2.39 -13.99
C ASN A 243 24.22 1.06 -14.42
N ILE A 244 23.62 1.00 -15.64
CA ILE A 244 22.87 -0.16 -16.15
C ILE A 244 23.68 -1.45 -16.18
N ILE A 245 24.98 -1.37 -16.53
CA ILE A 245 25.87 -2.54 -16.56
C ILE A 245 26.07 -3.08 -15.14
N LYS A 246 26.28 -2.19 -14.18
CA LYS A 246 26.45 -2.56 -12.77
C LYS A 246 25.16 -3.15 -12.22
N PHE A 247 24.00 -2.58 -12.59
CA PHE A 247 22.68 -3.13 -12.25
C PHE A 247 22.56 -4.57 -12.78
N ASN A 248 22.87 -4.81 -14.05
CA ASN A 248 22.82 -6.15 -14.62
C ASN A 248 23.73 -7.13 -13.87
N ASN A 249 24.97 -6.74 -13.57
CA ASN A 249 25.94 -7.60 -12.88
C ASN A 249 25.46 -7.98 -11.47
N GLU A 250 24.83 -7.05 -10.76
CA GLU A 250 24.36 -7.28 -9.40
C GLU A 250 23.02 -8.02 -9.33
N PHE A 251 22.09 -7.76 -10.26
CA PHE A 251 20.77 -8.34 -10.23
C PHE A 251 20.58 -9.61 -11.05
N ASN A 252 21.47 -9.96 -11.96
CA ASN A 252 21.36 -11.20 -12.75
C ASN A 252 21.41 -12.49 -11.91
N LYS A 253 21.95 -12.44 -10.68
CA LYS A 253 21.91 -13.53 -9.71
C LYS A 253 20.50 -13.74 -9.14
N HIS A 254 19.66 -12.69 -9.15
CA HIS A 254 18.30 -12.70 -8.64
C HIS A 254 17.24 -12.97 -9.71
N GLY A 255 17.56 -12.75 -10.98
CA GLY A 255 16.59 -12.92 -12.07
C GLY A 255 17.14 -12.56 -13.44
N ILE A 256 16.22 -12.38 -14.39
CA ILE A 256 16.58 -11.97 -15.75
C ILE A 256 16.51 -10.44 -15.83
N CYS A 257 17.64 -9.83 -16.20
CA CYS A 257 17.72 -8.39 -16.39
C CYS A 257 17.54 -8.02 -17.87
N MET A 258 16.78 -6.96 -18.11
CA MET A 258 16.65 -6.31 -19.41
C MET A 258 17.06 -4.85 -19.28
N MET A 259 17.75 -4.34 -20.26
CA MET A 259 18.26 -2.97 -20.28
C MET A 259 17.63 -2.25 -21.48
N LYS A 260 17.33 -0.97 -21.32
CA LYS A 260 16.88 -0.13 -22.41
C LYS A 260 18.06 0.12 -23.35
N ILE A 261 17.86 -0.14 -24.62
CA ILE A 261 18.83 0.25 -25.67
C ILE A 261 18.47 1.69 -26.06
N SER A 262 19.36 2.61 -25.80
CA SER A 262 19.25 4.02 -26.21
C SER A 262 19.37 4.18 -27.73
#